data_eaabd5e0242701063b496a31ae0712fc
#
_entry.id   eaabd5e0242701063b496a31ae0712fc
#
_cell.length_a   1.000
_cell.length_b   1.000
_cell.length_c   1.000
_cell.angle_alpha   90.00
_cell.angle_beta   90.00
_cell.angle_gamma   90.00
#
_symmetry.space_group_name_H-M   'P 1'
#
loop_
_entity.id
_entity.type
_entity.pdbx_description
1 polymer ?
#
loop_
_entity_poly.entity_id
_entity_poly.type
_entity_poly.pdbx_seq_one_letter_code
_entity_poly.pdbx_strand_id
1 'polypeptide(L)'
;MAEWPLHYLDARTFAYATEVDERVREALRRVVGETPAIERTESAGHGGAPITILQTRIQQTAAIAHVIAQLGGSIETTPADLSDRITGDAELHLTVDKQAAYTGDIRAGEGIAIRCKIEAYPATPSNTTAAAAPLIDHLVTPST
;
A
#
# COMPACT_ATOMS: atom_id res chain seq x y z
N MET A 1 -15.44 -14.05 2.46
CA MET A 1 -14.55 -12.88 2.33
C MET A 1 -13.32 -13.09 3.21
N ALA A 2 -12.14 -12.93 2.65
CA ALA A 2 -10.92 -13.15 3.42
C ALA A 2 -10.71 -12.00 4.41
N GLU A 3 -10.39 -12.36 5.64
CA GLU A 3 -9.96 -11.38 6.65
C GLU A 3 -8.45 -11.46 6.78
N TRP A 4 -7.80 -10.33 6.60
CA TRP A 4 -6.37 -10.23 6.77
C TRP A 4 -6.04 -9.72 8.17
N PRO A 5 -4.93 -10.15 8.77
CA PRO A 5 -4.57 -9.73 10.13
C PRO A 5 -3.98 -8.31 10.13
N LEU A 6 -4.79 -7.34 9.76
CA LEU A 6 -4.38 -5.95 9.65
C LEU A 6 -5.30 -5.06 10.47
N HIS A 7 -4.70 -4.16 11.28
CA HIS A 7 -5.42 -3.10 11.99
C HIS A 7 -5.86 -2.01 11.04
N TYR A 8 -4.98 -1.66 10.10
CA TYR A 8 -5.26 -0.65 9.08
C TYR A 8 -4.30 -0.83 7.90
N LEU A 9 -4.66 -0.20 6.81
CA LEU A 9 -3.82 -0.09 5.63
C LEU A 9 -3.79 1.37 5.23
N ASP A 10 -2.60 1.96 5.13
CA ASP A 10 -2.41 3.31 4.64
C ASP A 10 -1.89 3.27 3.20
N ALA A 11 -2.41 4.16 2.37
CA ALA A 11 -1.88 4.37 1.03
C ALA A 11 -1.62 5.87 0.85
N ARG A 12 -0.48 6.22 0.29
CA ARG A 12 -0.03 7.59 0.17
C ARG A 12 0.71 7.79 -1.14
N THR A 13 0.44 8.89 -1.80
CA THR A 13 1.16 9.28 -3.01
C THR A 13 1.33 10.79 -3.05
N PHE A 14 2.22 11.25 -3.92
CA PHE A 14 2.50 12.66 -4.10
C PHE A 14 2.21 13.05 -5.55
N ALA A 15 1.60 14.23 -5.73
CA ALA A 15 1.48 14.86 -7.03
C ALA A 15 2.42 16.06 -7.04
N TYR A 16 3.42 15.99 -7.89
CA TYR A 16 4.40 17.07 -8.04
C TYR A 16 3.84 18.17 -8.95
N ALA A 17 4.46 19.34 -8.94
CA ALA A 17 3.99 20.50 -9.70
C ALA A 17 3.83 20.23 -11.20
N THR A 18 4.60 19.28 -11.75
CA THR A 18 4.55 18.88 -13.15
C THR A 18 3.51 17.82 -13.46
N GLU A 19 2.80 17.33 -12.44
CA GLU A 19 1.82 16.26 -12.59
C GLU A 19 0.40 16.80 -12.44
N VAL A 20 -0.56 16.14 -13.09
CA VAL A 20 -1.98 16.49 -12.97
C VAL A 20 -2.55 15.77 -11.75
N ASP A 21 -3.01 16.54 -10.75
CA ASP A 21 -3.54 15.99 -9.48
C ASP A 21 -4.60 14.92 -9.70
N GLU A 22 -5.53 15.13 -10.64
CA GLU A 22 -6.61 14.17 -10.89
C GLU A 22 -6.10 12.82 -11.38
N ARG A 23 -5.03 12.82 -12.18
CA ARG A 23 -4.42 11.59 -12.66
C ARG A 23 -3.74 10.81 -11.54
N VAL A 24 -3.07 11.54 -10.65
CA VAL A 24 -2.44 10.92 -9.49
C VAL A 24 -3.50 10.36 -8.55
N ARG A 25 -4.59 11.09 -8.34
CA ARG A 25 -5.72 10.61 -7.54
C ARG A 25 -6.33 9.35 -8.17
N GLU A 26 -6.49 9.33 -9.48
CA GLU A 26 -7.01 8.16 -10.17
C GLU A 26 -6.09 6.95 -10.01
N ALA A 27 -4.78 7.15 -10.09
CA ALA A 27 -3.81 6.08 -9.83
C ALA A 27 -3.99 5.49 -8.44
N LEU A 28 -4.15 6.36 -7.42
CA LEU A 28 -4.40 5.91 -6.05
C LEU A 28 -5.73 5.15 -5.96
N ARG A 29 -6.78 5.63 -6.61
CA ARG A 29 -8.09 4.96 -6.65
C ARG A 29 -8.03 3.57 -7.28
N ARG A 30 -7.16 3.36 -8.25
CA ARG A 30 -6.96 2.03 -8.85
C ARG A 30 -6.48 1.02 -7.83
N VAL A 31 -5.73 1.48 -6.83
CA VAL A 31 -5.21 0.62 -5.77
C VAL A 31 -6.24 0.45 -4.65
N VAL A 32 -6.81 1.55 -4.17
CA VAL A 32 -7.63 1.54 -2.94
C VAL A 32 -9.13 1.44 -3.20
N GLY A 33 -9.58 1.63 -4.45
CA GLY A 33 -11.01 1.61 -4.78
C GLY A 33 -11.67 2.97 -4.61
N GLU A 34 -12.99 3.00 -4.85
CA GLU A 34 -13.76 4.25 -4.86
C GLU A 34 -14.31 4.66 -3.50
N THR A 35 -14.40 3.71 -2.56
CA THR A 35 -15.06 3.93 -1.26
C THR A 35 -14.22 4.71 -0.26
N PRO A 36 -12.91 4.44 -0.08
CA PRO A 36 -12.12 5.13 0.94
C PRO A 36 -12.02 6.64 0.69
N ALA A 37 -12.12 7.43 1.75
CA ALA A 37 -11.91 8.87 1.67
C ALA A 37 -10.43 9.17 1.47
N ILE A 38 -10.11 10.00 0.51
CA ILE A 38 -8.75 10.43 0.24
C ILE A 38 -8.58 11.85 0.77
N GLU A 39 -7.62 12.04 1.68
CA GLU A 39 -7.26 13.35 2.20
C GLU A 39 -6.23 14.00 1.27
N ARG A 40 -6.43 15.28 1.00
CA ARG A 40 -5.54 16.07 0.16
C ARG A 40 -4.90 17.16 1.00
N THR A 41 -3.58 17.20 1.01
CA THR A 41 -2.81 18.21 1.73
C THR A 41 -1.77 18.79 0.78
N GLU A 42 -1.53 20.09 0.87
CA GLU A 42 -0.47 20.75 0.10
C GLU A 42 0.71 21.04 1.02
N SER A 43 1.91 20.84 0.49
CA SER A 43 3.16 21.14 1.18
C SER A 43 4.09 21.88 0.23
N ALA A 44 4.96 22.71 0.77
CA ALA A 44 6.01 23.33 -0.03
C ALA A 44 7.12 22.29 -0.27
N GLY A 45 7.36 21.99 -1.54
CA GLY A 45 8.47 21.13 -1.91
C GLY A 45 9.80 21.82 -1.79
N HIS A 46 10.86 21.07 -2.05
CA HIS A 46 12.19 21.61 -2.09
C HIS A 46 12.28 22.69 -3.19
N GLY A 47 12.79 23.87 -2.86
CA GLY A 47 12.82 24.99 -3.79
C GLY A 47 11.51 25.77 -3.89
N GLY A 48 10.52 25.51 -3.02
CA GLY A 48 9.25 26.24 -2.96
C GLY A 48 8.16 25.76 -3.91
N ALA A 49 8.42 24.75 -4.75
CA ALA A 49 7.40 24.20 -5.62
C ALA A 49 6.37 23.42 -4.80
N PRO A 50 5.05 23.61 -5.02
CA PRO A 50 4.03 22.91 -4.24
C PRO A 50 4.02 21.42 -4.56
N ILE A 51 3.83 20.61 -3.51
CA ILE A 51 3.60 19.18 -3.62
C ILE A 51 2.26 18.87 -3.00
N THR A 52 1.40 18.19 -3.73
CA THR A 52 0.13 17.72 -3.20
C THR A 52 0.31 16.31 -2.65
N ILE A 53 -0.12 16.08 -1.43
CA ILE A 53 -0.09 14.79 -0.77
C ILE A 53 -1.50 14.22 -0.77
N LEU A 54 -1.67 13.02 -1.33
CA LEU A 54 -2.94 12.29 -1.31
C LEU A 54 -2.74 11.05 -0.47
N GLN A 55 -3.56 10.87 0.55
CA GLN A 55 -3.43 9.73 1.46
C GLN A 55 -4.78 9.26 1.97
N THR A 56 -4.84 8.00 2.33
CA THR A 56 -6.04 7.40 2.92
C THR A 56 -5.62 6.35 3.95
N ARG A 57 -6.39 6.25 5.02
CA ARG A 57 -6.27 5.17 6.00
C ARG A 57 -7.53 4.32 5.94
N ILE A 58 -7.35 3.04 5.72
CA ILE A 58 -8.44 2.09 5.53
C ILE A 58 -8.46 1.15 6.73
N GLN A 59 -9.59 1.11 7.45
CA GLN A 59 -9.74 0.29 8.66
C GLN A 59 -10.83 -0.76 8.53
N GLN A 60 -11.76 -0.58 7.58
CA GLN A 60 -12.86 -1.54 7.40
C GLN A 60 -12.34 -2.81 6.71
N THR A 61 -12.73 -3.95 7.25
CA THR A 61 -12.29 -5.26 6.77
C THR A 61 -12.53 -5.46 5.27
N ALA A 62 -13.72 -5.11 4.79
CA ALA A 62 -14.06 -5.27 3.37
C ALA A 62 -13.22 -4.38 2.47
N ALA A 63 -12.93 -3.15 2.91
CA ALA A 63 -12.11 -2.22 2.13
C ALA A 63 -10.64 -2.67 2.10
N ILE A 64 -10.12 -3.16 3.22
CA ILE A 64 -8.78 -3.76 3.27
C ILE A 64 -8.68 -4.96 2.33
N ALA A 65 -9.68 -5.85 2.38
CA ALA A 65 -9.71 -7.03 1.52
C ALA A 65 -9.71 -6.66 0.04
N HIS A 66 -10.39 -5.57 -0.33
CA HIS A 66 -10.40 -5.09 -1.70
C HIS A 66 -9.00 -4.69 -2.16
N VAL A 67 -8.28 -3.90 -1.34
CA VAL A 67 -6.92 -3.48 -1.67
C VAL A 67 -5.98 -4.68 -1.79
N ILE A 68 -6.04 -5.60 -0.84
CA ILE A 68 -5.18 -6.79 -0.85
C ILE A 68 -5.48 -7.64 -2.10
N ALA A 69 -6.74 -7.75 -2.50
CA ALA A 69 -7.10 -8.46 -3.73
C ALA A 69 -6.47 -7.80 -4.96
N GLN A 70 -6.46 -6.46 -5.02
CA GLN A 70 -5.83 -5.74 -6.11
C GLN A 70 -4.32 -5.95 -6.16
N LEU A 71 -3.68 -6.08 -5.00
CA LEU A 71 -2.24 -6.25 -4.89
C LEU A 71 -1.76 -7.70 -5.08
N GLY A 72 -2.69 -8.65 -5.06
CA GLY A 72 -2.34 -10.07 -5.09
C GLY A 72 -1.45 -10.45 -6.26
N GLY A 73 -0.34 -11.11 -5.98
CA GLY A 73 0.61 -11.58 -7.00
C GLY A 73 1.41 -10.48 -7.71
N SER A 74 1.34 -9.22 -7.24
CA SER A 74 1.94 -8.09 -7.94
C SER A 74 3.34 -7.71 -7.45
N ILE A 75 3.75 -8.22 -6.30
CA ILE A 75 5.02 -7.82 -5.68
C ILE A 75 6.11 -8.81 -6.10
N GLU A 76 6.99 -8.38 -6.98
CA GLU A 76 8.09 -9.20 -7.51
C GLU A 76 9.23 -9.28 -6.50
N THR A 77 9.16 -10.25 -5.60
CA THR A 77 10.18 -10.50 -4.59
C THR A 77 9.99 -11.91 -4.03
N THR A 78 10.84 -12.34 -3.12
CA THR A 78 10.65 -13.61 -2.42
C THR A 78 9.86 -13.37 -1.13
N PRO A 79 9.16 -14.39 -0.59
CA PRO A 79 8.49 -14.25 0.70
C PRO A 79 9.45 -13.83 1.82
N ALA A 80 10.66 -14.34 1.85
CA ALA A 80 11.65 -13.97 2.84
C ALA A 80 12.04 -12.49 2.77
N ASP A 81 12.30 -12.00 1.56
CA ASP A 81 12.67 -10.59 1.36
C ASP A 81 11.50 -9.66 1.75
N LEU A 82 10.27 -10.04 1.42
CA LEU A 82 9.11 -9.23 1.77
C LEU A 82 8.90 -9.24 3.29
N SER A 83 9.07 -10.38 3.95
CA SER A 83 9.00 -10.48 5.40
C SER A 83 10.02 -9.58 6.09
N ASP A 84 11.21 -9.42 5.51
CA ASP A 84 12.26 -8.56 6.04
C ASP A 84 11.89 -7.07 5.98
N ARG A 85 10.87 -6.71 5.22
CA ARG A 85 10.37 -5.32 5.15
C ARG A 85 9.43 -4.96 6.30
N ILE A 86 9.11 -5.90 7.17
CA ILE A 86 8.28 -5.63 8.34
C ILE A 86 9.13 -4.88 9.37
N THR A 87 8.64 -3.71 9.78
CA THR A 87 9.35 -2.88 10.76
C THR A 87 9.15 -3.35 12.19
N GLY A 88 9.93 -2.78 13.12
CA GLY A 88 9.74 -3.04 14.56
C GLY A 88 8.37 -2.65 15.07
N ASP A 89 7.66 -1.76 14.35
CA ASP A 89 6.29 -1.35 14.70
C ASP A 89 5.22 -2.26 14.06
N ALA A 90 5.62 -3.43 13.56
CA ALA A 90 4.73 -4.40 12.91
C ALA A 90 4.05 -3.84 11.67
N GLU A 91 4.76 -3.03 10.88
CA GLU A 91 4.25 -2.47 9.64
C GLU A 91 4.98 -3.06 8.45
N LEU A 92 4.20 -3.57 7.48
CA LEU A 92 4.74 -4.05 6.20
C LEU A 92 4.66 -2.89 5.20
N HIS A 93 5.80 -2.52 4.63
CA HIS A 93 5.90 -1.44 3.66
C HIS A 93 6.01 -1.99 2.25
N LEU A 94 5.15 -1.46 1.37
CA LEU A 94 5.11 -1.82 -0.05
C LEU A 94 5.11 -0.55 -0.88
N THR A 95 5.61 -0.65 -2.11
CA THR A 95 5.49 0.45 -3.07
C THR A 95 4.95 -0.09 -4.39
N VAL A 96 4.05 0.68 -5.00
CA VAL A 96 3.38 0.34 -6.25
C VAL A 96 3.70 1.42 -7.27
N ASP A 97 3.88 1.02 -8.52
CA ASP A 97 4.17 1.94 -9.60
C ASP A 97 2.98 2.85 -9.89
N LYS A 98 3.16 4.15 -9.70
CA LYS A 98 2.12 5.15 -9.87
C LYS A 98 1.67 5.28 -11.32
N GLN A 99 2.61 5.26 -12.26
CA GLN A 99 2.29 5.39 -13.67
C GLN A 99 1.53 4.17 -14.19
N ALA A 100 1.97 2.97 -13.80
CA ALA A 100 1.28 1.74 -14.16
C ALA A 100 -0.12 1.70 -13.58
N ALA A 101 -0.29 2.11 -12.31
CA ALA A 101 -1.60 2.14 -11.66
C ALA A 101 -2.56 3.07 -12.41
N TYR A 102 -2.10 4.22 -12.87
CA TYR A 102 -2.92 5.14 -13.65
C TYR A 102 -3.50 4.46 -14.90
N THR A 103 -2.72 3.60 -15.55
CA THR A 103 -3.18 2.87 -16.75
C THR A 103 -3.91 1.56 -16.42
N GLY A 104 -4.12 1.27 -15.14
CA GLY A 104 -4.87 0.10 -14.70
C GLY A 104 -4.05 -1.14 -14.40
N ASP A 105 -2.73 -1.02 -14.39
CA ASP A 105 -1.81 -2.14 -14.12
C ASP A 105 -1.21 -1.99 -12.73
N ILE A 106 -1.49 -2.94 -11.85
CA ILE A 106 -0.98 -2.93 -10.48
C ILE A 106 0.28 -3.78 -10.41
N ARG A 107 1.40 -3.13 -10.17
CA ARG A 107 2.69 -3.82 -10.05
C ARG A 107 3.63 -3.06 -9.13
N ALA A 108 4.65 -3.75 -8.63
CA ALA A 108 5.67 -3.14 -7.79
C ALA A 108 6.40 -2.05 -8.57
N GLY A 109 6.77 -0.98 -7.87
CA GLY A 109 7.46 0.15 -8.47
C GLY A 109 7.53 1.29 -7.46
N GLU A 110 7.51 2.52 -7.97
CA GLU A 110 7.59 3.71 -7.13
C GLU A 110 6.40 4.63 -7.34
N GLY A 111 6.09 5.41 -6.33
CA GLY A 111 5.11 6.48 -6.41
C GLY A 111 3.95 6.33 -5.46
N ILE A 112 3.47 5.13 -5.20
CA ILE A 112 2.40 4.88 -4.23
C ILE A 112 2.97 4.03 -3.10
N ALA A 113 3.05 4.60 -1.90
CA ALA A 113 3.52 3.89 -0.71
C ALA A 113 2.33 3.28 0.02
N ILE A 114 2.44 2.01 0.38
CA ILE A 114 1.41 1.28 1.12
C ILE A 114 2.03 0.77 2.40
N ARG A 115 1.32 0.95 3.50
CA ARG A 115 1.76 0.52 4.82
C ARG A 115 0.64 -0.28 5.47
N CYS A 116 0.92 -1.55 5.78
CA CYS A 116 -0.02 -2.45 6.39
C CYS A 116 0.37 -2.69 7.83
N LYS A 117 -0.48 -2.30 8.79
CA LYS A 117 -0.23 -2.53 10.22
C LYS A 117 -0.70 -3.93 10.58
N ILE A 118 0.26 -4.82 10.87
CA ILE A 118 -0.02 -6.23 11.15
C ILE A 118 -0.57 -6.39 12.57
N GLU A 119 -1.64 -7.16 12.69
CA GLU A 119 -2.28 -7.48 13.95
C GLU A 119 -1.78 -8.85 14.44
N ALA A 120 -1.13 -8.85 15.60
CA ALA A 120 -0.64 -10.09 16.23
C ALA A 120 -0.76 -9.95 17.74
N TYR A 121 -1.14 -11.04 18.42
CA TYR A 121 -1.30 -11.06 19.87
C TYR A 121 -0.61 -12.30 20.45
N PRO A 122 0.33 -12.12 21.40
CA PRO A 122 0.96 -10.84 21.76
C PRO A 122 1.76 -10.26 20.59
N ALA A 123 1.96 -8.95 20.60
CA ALA A 123 2.63 -8.23 19.52
C ALA A 123 4.15 -8.36 19.59
N THR A 124 4.64 -9.57 19.36
CA THR A 124 6.07 -9.85 19.32
C THR A 124 6.53 -9.96 17.86
N PRO A 125 7.83 -9.74 17.56
CA PRO A 125 8.32 -9.89 16.19
C PRO A 125 8.03 -11.28 15.61
N SER A 126 8.16 -12.32 16.39
CA SER A 126 7.89 -13.69 15.96
C SER A 126 6.43 -13.90 15.59
N ASN A 127 5.49 -13.42 16.44
CA ASN A 127 4.07 -13.53 16.18
C ASN A 127 3.64 -12.65 14.99
N THR A 128 4.24 -11.48 14.84
CA THR A 128 3.98 -10.59 13.71
C THR A 128 4.36 -11.26 12.40
N THR A 129 5.55 -11.86 12.34
CA THR A 129 6.02 -12.57 11.15
C THR A 129 5.10 -13.74 10.82
N ALA A 130 4.69 -14.51 11.83
CA ALA A 130 3.80 -15.65 11.63
C ALA A 130 2.42 -15.21 11.13
N ALA A 131 1.86 -14.13 11.69
CA ALA A 131 0.57 -13.59 11.28
C ALA A 131 0.61 -13.06 9.84
N ALA A 132 1.74 -12.49 9.43
CA ALA A 132 1.89 -11.89 8.10
C ALA A 132 2.14 -12.93 7.00
N ALA A 133 2.54 -14.15 7.34
CA ALA A 133 2.95 -15.14 6.35
C ALA A 133 1.91 -15.39 5.24
N PRO A 134 0.61 -15.62 5.53
CA PRO A 134 -0.38 -15.80 4.46
C PRO A 134 -0.54 -14.58 3.57
N LEU A 135 -0.45 -13.39 4.15
CA LEU A 135 -0.53 -12.14 3.41
C LEU A 135 0.66 -12.00 2.46
N ILE A 136 1.86 -12.29 2.94
CA ILE A 136 3.08 -12.25 2.13
C ILE A 136 3.00 -13.22 0.97
N ASP A 137 2.54 -14.45 1.22
CA ASP A 137 2.38 -15.45 0.17
C ASP A 137 1.38 -14.99 -0.91
N HIS A 138 0.33 -14.28 -0.49
CA HIS A 138 -0.67 -13.76 -1.42
C HIS A 138 -0.11 -12.61 -2.28
N LEU A 139 0.72 -11.73 -1.70
CA LEU A 139 1.24 -10.55 -2.37
C LEU A 139 2.36 -10.86 -3.37
N VAL A 140 3.19 -11.83 -3.08
CA VAL A 140 4.35 -12.17 -3.89
C VAL A 140 3.93 -12.79 -5.22
N THR A 141 4.59 -12.38 -6.30
CA THR A 141 4.36 -12.95 -7.62
C THR A 141 4.68 -14.46 -7.58
N PRO A 142 3.77 -15.34 -8.03
CA PRO A 142 4.03 -16.78 -8.01
C PRO A 142 5.26 -17.12 -8.83
N SER A 143 6.14 -17.98 -8.27
CA SER A 143 7.24 -18.54 -9.06
C SER A 143 6.73 -19.69 -9.90
N THR A 144 7.06 -19.67 -11.16
CA THR A 144 6.69 -20.71 -12.11
C THR A 144 7.88 -21.59 -12.44
#